data_055683aa4502cb31f6f9ff3446213eb0
#
_entry.id   055683aa4502cb31f6f9ff3446213eb0
#
_cell.length_a   1.000
_cell.length_b   1.000
_cell.length_c   1.000
_cell.angle_alpha   90.00
_cell.angle_beta   90.00
_cell.angle_gamma   90.00
#
_symmetry.space_group_name_H-M   'P 1'
#
loop_
_entity.id
_entity.type
_entity.pdbx_description
1 polymer ?
#
loop_
_entity_poly.entity_id
_entity_poly.type
_entity_poly.pdbx_seq_one_letter_code
_entity_poly.pdbx_strand_id
1 'polypeptide(L)'
;KKLSSLIDSEVSIANEIAANDGIESIKKILTKLNPDALVRKKQIRRTGLPDLLDTENKKIILRFAPNPNGPLTLGHSRGIVLNSQFAKKYNGKVVLRFDDTDTKVKPPTLEAYKWIEEEYEWISGSPADIVIRASERMPIYLDYAEKMISKGFGYVCRCSSGEFKKLRDAGEVSPYRNRSIEENLNDWSAMLDGKMKAGEGVVRVKTPTDLPNPALRDWPALRIQHGEHPIVGKMYKVWPLLDFQSAIEDHEQRVTHIIRGKDLMDSTRKQKLLYEHFGWDYPETMYWGRVKVFEFGGFSTSGMRKSIMESEYSGWDDLRLPTIKSLRRRGFDPSSLRSFWLDLGLTQKDISISMQTIESFNIKKIDPITPRRFFVRNPIKLKMSWKGKNKKFNDILKIQNHPNSTNLDDVRKWRFNEFEETLFIENNDYIKWDKFRLKDFADVSKIDKHCKVESIERQDNRQIIHWLLESISREAVLHIPQGNNIMIHEGIIENYNLEEGKIYQFERVGFAKIENITPGKPIKLIWLHS
;
A
#
# COMPACT_ATOMS: atom_id res chain seq x y z
N LYS A 1 24.61 4.46 29.37
CA LYS A 1 26.08 4.60 29.30
C LYS A 1 26.82 3.46 30.07
N LYS A 2 26.53 3.19 31.36
CA LYS A 2 27.19 2.09 32.12
C LYS A 2 27.01 0.70 31.49
N LEU A 3 25.81 0.37 30.98
CA LEU A 3 25.52 -0.92 30.35
C LEU A 3 26.25 -1.06 29.00
N SER A 4 26.34 0.01 28.23
CA SER A 4 27.06 0.04 26.94
C SER A 4 28.55 -0.21 27.14
N SER A 5 29.17 0.46 28.11
CA SER A 5 30.62 0.27 28.39
C SER A 5 30.93 -1.13 28.93
N LEU A 6 30.00 -1.75 29.66
CA LEU A 6 30.15 -3.13 30.12
C LEU A 6 30.08 -4.12 28.94
N ILE A 7 29.12 -3.93 28.03
CA ILE A 7 28.99 -4.75 26.82
C ILE A 7 30.24 -4.61 25.94
N ASP A 8 30.74 -3.40 25.75
CA ASP A 8 31.93 -3.14 24.94
C ASP A 8 33.17 -3.81 25.53
N SER A 9 33.30 -3.81 26.89
CA SER A 9 34.37 -4.52 27.61
C SER A 9 34.29 -6.03 27.42
N GLU A 10 33.10 -6.64 27.59
CA GLU A 10 32.90 -8.08 27.42
C GLU A 10 33.12 -8.54 25.97
N VAL A 11 32.70 -7.75 25.02
CA VAL A 11 32.95 -8.01 23.57
C VAL A 11 34.46 -7.96 23.27
N SER A 12 35.18 -6.99 23.84
CA SER A 12 36.61 -6.89 23.64
C SER A 12 37.36 -8.11 24.23
N ILE A 13 37.01 -8.55 25.44
CA ILE A 13 37.56 -9.76 26.04
C ILE A 13 37.28 -11.00 25.18
N ALA A 14 36.05 -11.15 24.70
CA ALA A 14 35.68 -12.26 23.82
C ALA A 14 36.49 -12.26 22.50
N ASN A 15 36.72 -11.08 21.93
CA ASN A 15 37.53 -10.94 20.72
C ASN A 15 39.03 -11.25 20.95
N GLU A 16 39.58 -10.87 22.11
CA GLU A 16 40.96 -11.22 22.51
C GLU A 16 41.14 -12.74 22.68
N ILE A 17 40.21 -13.39 23.36
CA ILE A 17 40.21 -14.86 23.48
C ILE A 17 40.09 -15.53 22.11
N ALA A 18 39.25 -14.97 21.19
CA ALA A 18 39.12 -15.48 19.83
C ALA A 18 40.42 -15.37 19.04
N ALA A 19 41.14 -14.26 19.20
CA ALA A 19 42.40 -14.00 18.51
C ALA A 19 43.53 -14.91 19.02
N ASN A 20 43.57 -15.16 20.34
CA ASN A 20 44.64 -15.93 20.96
C ASN A 20 44.41 -17.45 20.91
N ASP A 21 43.20 -17.91 21.23
CA ASP A 21 42.86 -19.32 21.43
C ASP A 21 42.00 -19.93 20.32
N GLY A 22 41.57 -19.11 19.38
CA GLY A 22 40.72 -19.47 18.26
C GLY A 22 39.21 -19.61 18.60
N ILE A 23 38.40 -19.54 17.58
CA ILE A 23 36.92 -19.57 17.71
C ILE A 23 36.39 -20.84 18.38
N GLU A 24 37.04 -21.99 18.16
CA GLU A 24 36.60 -23.25 18.74
C GLU A 24 36.76 -23.27 20.27
N SER A 25 37.76 -22.58 20.81
CA SER A 25 37.96 -22.44 22.26
C SER A 25 36.82 -21.64 22.90
N ILE A 26 36.41 -20.54 22.25
CA ILE A 26 35.24 -19.75 22.69
C ILE A 26 33.94 -20.57 22.63
N LYS A 27 33.73 -21.32 21.57
CA LYS A 27 32.54 -22.20 21.46
C LYS A 27 32.49 -23.21 22.62
N LYS A 28 33.64 -23.82 23.01
CA LYS A 28 33.72 -24.73 24.16
C LYS A 28 33.40 -24.03 25.47
N ILE A 29 33.92 -22.83 25.70
CA ILE A 29 33.64 -22.01 26.87
C ILE A 29 32.16 -21.65 26.93
N LEU A 30 31.59 -21.15 25.83
CA LEU A 30 30.17 -20.80 25.74
C LEU A 30 29.27 -22.00 25.97
N THR A 31 29.59 -23.17 25.40
CA THR A 31 28.79 -24.38 25.59
C THR A 31 28.85 -24.86 27.05
N LYS A 32 29.97 -24.64 27.73
CA LYS A 32 30.12 -24.97 29.15
C LYS A 32 29.35 -24.03 30.06
N LEU A 33 29.34 -22.73 29.75
CA LEU A 33 28.61 -21.70 30.51
C LEU A 33 27.11 -21.71 30.24
N ASN A 34 26.73 -21.92 29.01
CA ASN A 34 25.34 -21.99 28.58
C ASN A 34 25.21 -22.99 27.39
N PRO A 35 24.79 -24.24 27.64
CA PRO A 35 24.65 -25.26 26.60
C PRO A 35 23.80 -24.86 25.43
N ASP A 36 22.84 -23.96 25.65
CA ASP A 36 21.91 -23.47 24.59
C ASP A 36 22.44 -22.25 23.84
N ALA A 37 23.58 -21.66 24.23
CA ALA A 37 24.08 -20.42 23.62
C ALA A 37 24.43 -20.56 22.14
N LEU A 38 24.85 -21.73 21.69
CA LEU A 38 25.16 -22.04 20.30
C LEU A 38 23.97 -22.64 19.52
N VAL A 39 22.90 -22.99 20.22
CA VAL A 39 21.67 -23.50 19.59
C VAL A 39 20.87 -22.31 19.11
N ARG A 40 20.98 -21.99 17.83
CA ARG A 40 20.03 -21.06 17.19
C ARG A 40 18.63 -21.68 17.29
N LYS A 41 17.85 -21.28 18.28
CA LYS A 41 16.41 -21.56 18.27
C LYS A 41 15.88 -21.03 16.96
N LYS A 42 15.45 -21.91 16.04
CA LYS A 42 14.72 -21.49 14.86
C LYS A 42 13.55 -20.63 15.33
N GLN A 43 13.63 -19.33 15.08
CA GLN A 43 12.45 -18.49 15.29
C GLN A 43 11.39 -19.00 14.33
N ILE A 44 10.40 -19.66 14.88
CA ILE A 44 9.21 -20.07 14.12
C ILE A 44 8.56 -18.74 13.69
N ARG A 45 8.70 -18.40 12.42
CA ARG A 45 8.04 -17.25 11.84
C ARG A 45 6.53 -17.46 12.01
N ARG A 46 5.92 -16.71 12.92
CA ARG A 46 4.47 -16.71 13.06
C ARG A 46 3.91 -16.07 11.79
N THR A 47 3.28 -16.87 10.94
CA THR A 47 2.56 -16.40 9.75
C THR A 47 1.08 -16.24 10.11
N GLY A 48 0.41 -15.29 9.49
CA GLY A 48 -1.00 -15.04 9.69
C GLY A 48 -1.31 -14.08 10.84
N LEU A 49 -2.60 -13.96 11.15
CA LEU A 49 -3.08 -13.07 12.19
C LEU A 49 -2.95 -13.74 13.56
N PRO A 50 -2.45 -13.04 14.58
CA PRO A 50 -2.52 -13.51 15.96
C PRO A 50 -3.99 -13.62 16.42
N ASP A 51 -4.21 -14.21 17.59
CA ASP A 51 -5.54 -14.13 18.19
C ASP A 51 -5.77 -12.75 18.83
N LEU A 52 -7.01 -12.29 18.78
CA LEU A 52 -7.43 -11.12 19.52
C LEU A 52 -7.56 -11.49 21.00
N LEU A 53 -7.21 -10.57 21.87
CA LEU A 53 -7.48 -10.69 23.31
C LEU A 53 -8.93 -10.27 23.61
N ASP A 54 -9.45 -10.67 24.75
CA ASP A 54 -10.75 -10.19 25.26
C ASP A 54 -11.92 -10.33 24.25
N THR A 55 -12.02 -11.51 23.64
CA THR A 55 -13.05 -11.81 22.62
C THR A 55 -14.27 -12.55 23.18
N GLU A 56 -14.21 -13.05 24.42
CA GLU A 56 -15.25 -13.87 25.01
C GLU A 56 -16.55 -13.07 25.23
N ASN A 57 -17.67 -13.58 24.75
CA ASN A 57 -19.00 -13.00 24.87
C ASN A 57 -19.16 -11.57 24.31
N LYS A 58 -18.25 -11.12 23.43
CA LYS A 58 -18.29 -9.81 22.80
C LYS A 58 -18.52 -9.91 21.30
N LYS A 59 -19.38 -9.06 20.76
CA LYS A 59 -19.46 -8.83 19.33
C LYS A 59 -18.26 -7.98 18.91
N ILE A 60 -17.36 -8.54 18.14
CA ILE A 60 -16.15 -7.84 17.71
C ILE A 60 -16.49 -6.73 16.72
N ILE A 61 -16.10 -5.50 17.06
CA ILE A 61 -16.27 -4.32 16.22
C ILE A 61 -14.89 -3.67 16.10
N LEU A 62 -14.40 -3.62 14.86
CA LEU A 62 -13.14 -2.96 14.50
C LEU A 62 -13.47 -1.70 13.67
N ARG A 63 -12.46 -0.86 13.42
CA ARG A 63 -12.64 0.30 12.56
C ARG A 63 -11.43 0.57 11.69
N PHE A 64 -11.67 1.08 10.49
CA PHE A 64 -10.70 1.72 9.62
C PHE A 64 -11.11 3.19 9.45
N ALA A 65 -10.21 4.12 9.82
CA ALA A 65 -10.55 5.52 9.97
C ALA A 65 -9.61 6.44 9.17
N PRO A 66 -9.73 6.47 7.83
CA PRO A 66 -8.93 7.36 6.99
C PRO A 66 -9.46 8.80 6.97
N ASN A 67 -8.55 9.75 6.75
CA ASN A 67 -8.95 11.10 6.37
C ASN A 67 -9.19 11.14 4.85
N PRO A 68 -10.35 11.67 4.36
CA PRO A 68 -10.71 11.67 2.94
C PRO A 68 -10.08 12.85 2.17
N ASN A 69 -8.78 13.03 2.25
CA ASN A 69 -8.05 14.07 1.53
C ASN A 69 -7.38 13.59 0.24
N GLY A 70 -7.72 12.40 -0.24
CA GLY A 70 -7.24 11.76 -1.46
C GLY A 70 -7.52 10.26 -1.42
N PRO A 71 -7.16 9.51 -2.46
CA PRO A 71 -7.33 8.06 -2.50
C PRO A 71 -6.40 7.37 -1.49
N LEU A 72 -6.68 6.10 -1.24
CA LEU A 72 -5.85 5.28 -0.37
C LEU A 72 -4.52 4.95 -1.02
N THR A 73 -3.52 4.73 -0.18
CA THR A 73 -2.19 4.28 -0.62
C THR A 73 -1.97 2.81 -0.25
N LEU A 74 -0.92 2.22 -0.79
CA LEU A 74 -0.48 0.87 -0.43
C LEU A 74 -0.33 0.70 1.10
N GLY A 75 0.16 1.72 1.82
CA GLY A 75 0.25 1.68 3.28
C GLY A 75 -1.11 1.59 3.98
N HIS A 76 -2.13 2.28 3.47
CA HIS A 76 -3.49 2.21 4.00
C HIS A 76 -4.13 0.83 3.81
N SER A 77 -3.78 0.10 2.74
CA SER A 77 -4.32 -1.24 2.49
C SER A 77 -4.01 -2.23 3.60
N ARG A 78 -2.89 -2.05 4.35
CA ARG A 78 -2.60 -2.84 5.54
C ARG A 78 -3.70 -2.71 6.60
N GLY A 79 -4.13 -1.49 6.88
CA GLY A 79 -5.21 -1.22 7.83
C GLY A 79 -6.51 -1.87 7.42
N ILE A 80 -6.88 -1.80 6.15
CA ILE A 80 -8.07 -2.45 5.61
C ILE A 80 -7.98 -3.96 5.77
N VAL A 81 -6.88 -4.56 5.30
CA VAL A 81 -6.70 -6.02 5.34
C VAL A 81 -6.74 -6.54 6.77
N LEU A 82 -6.00 -5.92 7.70
CA LEU A 82 -5.97 -6.40 9.08
C LEU A 82 -7.36 -6.30 9.73
N ASN A 83 -8.04 -5.14 9.65
CA ASN A 83 -9.35 -4.97 10.27
C ASN A 83 -10.40 -5.90 9.62
N SER A 84 -10.47 -5.98 8.29
CA SER A 84 -11.45 -6.84 7.61
C SER A 84 -11.20 -8.33 7.85
N GLN A 85 -9.95 -8.78 7.90
CA GLN A 85 -9.65 -10.18 8.12
C GLN A 85 -9.84 -10.61 9.59
N PHE A 86 -9.58 -9.72 10.55
CA PHE A 86 -9.97 -9.97 11.93
C PHE A 86 -11.49 -10.01 12.10
N ALA A 87 -12.22 -9.06 11.52
CA ALA A 87 -13.68 -9.09 11.54
C ALA A 87 -14.21 -10.40 10.95
N LYS A 88 -13.68 -10.84 9.80
CA LYS A 88 -14.04 -12.12 9.21
C LYS A 88 -13.72 -13.31 10.10
N LYS A 89 -12.53 -13.34 10.74
CA LYS A 89 -12.11 -14.43 11.64
C LYS A 89 -13.02 -14.58 12.85
N TYR A 90 -13.50 -13.48 13.39
CA TYR A 90 -14.32 -13.46 14.62
C TYR A 90 -15.80 -13.17 14.37
N ASN A 91 -16.28 -13.26 13.13
CA ASN A 91 -17.67 -12.94 12.75
C ASN A 91 -18.12 -11.56 13.27
N GLY A 92 -17.20 -10.62 13.23
CA GLY A 92 -17.37 -9.25 13.70
C GLY A 92 -17.77 -8.28 12.60
N LYS A 93 -17.66 -6.98 12.88
CA LYS A 93 -17.96 -5.88 11.97
C LYS A 93 -16.79 -4.91 11.81
N VAL A 94 -16.74 -4.22 10.68
CA VAL A 94 -15.82 -3.10 10.45
C VAL A 94 -16.59 -1.82 10.23
N VAL A 95 -16.26 -0.80 11.00
CA VAL A 95 -16.70 0.59 10.78
C VAL A 95 -15.67 1.28 9.88
N LEU A 96 -16.08 1.70 8.70
CA LEU A 96 -15.33 2.66 7.89
C LEU A 96 -15.73 4.06 8.35
N ARG A 97 -14.83 4.77 9.01
CA ARG A 97 -15.07 6.10 9.52
C ARG A 97 -14.20 7.11 8.81
N PHE A 98 -14.81 8.09 8.19
CA PHE A 98 -14.09 9.21 7.63
C PHE A 98 -13.76 10.22 8.73
N ASP A 99 -12.48 10.32 9.11
CA ASP A 99 -11.99 11.33 10.06
C ASP A 99 -11.76 12.65 9.31
N ASP A 100 -12.84 13.34 9.00
CA ASP A 100 -12.93 14.47 8.08
C ASP A 100 -13.13 15.85 8.77
N THR A 101 -12.81 15.96 10.04
CA THR A 101 -13.00 17.20 10.82
C THR A 101 -11.87 18.23 10.68
N ASP A 102 -10.83 17.97 9.89
CA ASP A 102 -9.74 18.93 9.65
C ASP A 102 -9.96 19.70 8.33
N THR A 103 -10.51 20.89 8.42
CA THR A 103 -10.76 21.77 7.26
C THR A 103 -9.53 22.61 6.83
N LYS A 104 -8.38 22.50 7.52
CA LYS A 104 -7.22 23.37 7.27
C LYS A 104 -5.98 22.64 6.79
N VAL A 105 -5.53 21.62 7.52
CA VAL A 105 -4.25 20.94 7.25
C VAL A 105 -4.44 19.81 6.26
N LYS A 106 -5.51 19.04 6.43
CA LYS A 106 -5.90 17.92 5.56
C LYS A 106 -7.38 18.04 5.16
N PRO A 107 -7.73 19.08 4.40
CA PRO A 107 -9.13 19.30 4.03
C PRO A 107 -9.65 18.12 3.20
N PRO A 108 -10.84 17.59 3.53
CA PRO A 108 -11.47 16.54 2.78
C PRO A 108 -11.87 17.02 1.37
N THR A 109 -12.02 16.07 0.43
CA THR A 109 -12.55 16.31 -0.90
C THR A 109 -13.71 15.36 -1.18
N LEU A 110 -14.76 15.85 -1.86
CA LEU A 110 -15.97 15.05 -2.12
C LEU A 110 -15.67 13.73 -2.84
N GLU A 111 -14.76 13.76 -3.80
CA GLU A 111 -14.40 12.58 -4.58
C GLU A 111 -13.71 11.51 -3.72
N ALA A 112 -12.96 11.92 -2.69
CA ALA A 112 -12.19 11.00 -1.88
C ALA A 112 -13.07 10.06 -1.04
N TYR A 113 -14.27 10.47 -0.64
CA TYR A 113 -15.19 9.59 0.07
C TYR A 113 -15.55 8.37 -0.78
N LYS A 114 -16.01 8.63 -2.02
CA LYS A 114 -16.35 7.57 -2.96
C LYS A 114 -15.14 6.70 -3.31
N TRP A 115 -13.98 7.30 -3.57
CA TRP A 115 -12.77 6.54 -3.87
C TRP A 115 -12.37 5.60 -2.74
N ILE A 116 -12.44 6.06 -1.50
CA ILE A 116 -12.06 5.28 -0.33
C ILE A 116 -13.03 4.12 -0.11
N GLU A 117 -14.35 4.33 -0.29
CA GLU A 117 -15.35 3.26 -0.20
C GLU A 117 -15.10 2.17 -1.27
N GLU A 118 -14.90 2.57 -2.54
CA GLU A 118 -14.58 1.65 -3.64
C GLU A 118 -13.26 0.90 -3.43
N GLU A 119 -12.23 1.59 -2.94
CA GLU A 119 -10.91 1.01 -2.67
C GLU A 119 -10.94 0.08 -1.45
N TYR A 120 -11.72 0.44 -0.42
CA TYR A 120 -11.96 -0.43 0.72
C TYR A 120 -12.60 -1.75 0.28
N GLU A 121 -13.69 -1.69 -0.47
CA GLU A 121 -14.38 -2.86 -0.99
C GLU A 121 -13.46 -3.71 -1.89
N TRP A 122 -12.73 -3.07 -2.79
CA TRP A 122 -11.79 -3.76 -3.68
C TRP A 122 -10.70 -4.51 -2.90
N ILE A 123 -10.15 -3.91 -1.83
CA ILE A 123 -9.08 -4.53 -1.03
C ILE A 123 -9.65 -5.61 -0.09
N SER A 124 -10.74 -5.33 0.64
CA SER A 124 -11.31 -6.25 1.62
C SER A 124 -12.05 -7.43 0.97
N GLY A 125 -12.64 -7.19 -0.21
CA GLY A 125 -13.51 -8.11 -0.96
C GLY A 125 -14.99 -8.00 -0.59
N SER A 126 -15.36 -7.01 0.25
CA SER A 126 -16.74 -6.69 0.62
C SER A 126 -16.84 -5.23 1.07
N PRO A 127 -18.01 -4.59 0.98
CA PRO A 127 -18.22 -3.26 1.56
C PRO A 127 -18.01 -3.28 3.08
N ALA A 128 -17.78 -2.11 3.67
CA ALA A 128 -17.76 -1.97 5.12
C ALA A 128 -19.17 -2.18 5.70
N ASP A 129 -19.23 -2.74 6.91
CA ASP A 129 -20.52 -3.01 7.57
C ASP A 129 -21.26 -1.73 7.98
N ILE A 130 -20.50 -0.69 8.33
CA ILE A 130 -21.00 0.62 8.76
C ILE A 130 -20.09 1.68 8.15
N VAL A 131 -20.67 2.73 7.59
CA VAL A 131 -19.94 3.90 7.07
C VAL A 131 -20.35 5.14 7.85
N ILE A 132 -19.38 5.90 8.36
CA ILE A 132 -19.59 7.10 9.18
C ILE A 132 -18.73 8.24 8.65
N ARG A 133 -19.31 9.44 8.64
CA ARG A 133 -18.60 10.70 8.40
C ARG A 133 -18.62 11.51 9.69
N ALA A 134 -17.43 11.79 10.23
CA ALA A 134 -17.33 12.51 11.50
C ALA A 134 -17.93 13.92 11.42
N SER A 135 -17.81 14.61 10.28
CA SER A 135 -18.39 15.93 10.05
C SER A 135 -19.92 15.97 10.18
N GLU A 136 -20.63 14.86 9.89
CA GLU A 136 -22.10 14.77 10.04
C GLU A 136 -22.51 14.52 11.50
N ARG A 137 -21.57 14.25 12.39
CA ARG A 137 -21.78 13.89 13.80
C ARG A 137 -21.30 14.97 14.77
N MET A 138 -21.02 16.17 14.25
CA MET A 138 -20.54 17.29 15.04
C MET A 138 -21.34 17.61 16.31
N PRO A 139 -22.69 17.54 16.31
CA PRO A 139 -23.46 17.77 17.54
C PRO A 139 -23.05 16.86 18.71
N ILE A 140 -22.69 15.61 18.43
CA ILE A 140 -22.24 14.64 19.43
C ILE A 140 -20.92 15.09 20.07
N TYR A 141 -19.96 15.53 19.26
CA TYR A 141 -18.67 15.99 19.79
C TYR A 141 -18.79 17.27 20.60
N LEU A 142 -19.67 18.19 20.20
CA LEU A 142 -19.93 19.44 20.93
C LEU A 142 -20.61 19.15 22.27
N ASP A 143 -21.56 18.24 22.31
CA ASP A 143 -22.22 17.78 23.53
C ASP A 143 -21.23 17.11 24.50
N TYR A 144 -20.37 16.22 24.01
CA TYR A 144 -19.32 15.61 24.85
C TYR A 144 -18.29 16.63 25.34
N ALA A 145 -17.97 17.64 24.55
CA ALA A 145 -17.09 18.74 24.98
C ALA A 145 -17.73 19.55 26.12
N GLU A 146 -19.00 19.88 26.01
CA GLU A 146 -19.77 20.57 27.05
C GLU A 146 -19.87 19.72 28.32
N LYS A 147 -20.21 18.44 28.21
CA LYS A 147 -20.21 17.48 29.32
C LYS A 147 -18.85 17.39 30.01
N MET A 148 -17.76 17.36 29.24
CA MET A 148 -16.41 17.32 29.77
C MET A 148 -16.08 18.59 30.58
N ILE A 149 -16.47 19.77 30.08
CA ILE A 149 -16.28 21.05 30.78
C ILE A 149 -17.15 21.12 32.03
N SER A 150 -18.44 20.76 31.93
CA SER A 150 -19.40 20.78 33.05
C SER A 150 -19.01 19.87 34.20
N LYS A 151 -18.33 18.76 33.90
CA LYS A 151 -17.78 17.83 34.90
C LYS A 151 -16.41 18.27 35.44
N GLY A 152 -15.86 19.35 34.95
CA GLY A 152 -14.53 19.84 35.36
C GLY A 152 -13.36 19.04 34.79
N PHE A 153 -13.60 18.15 33.82
CA PHE A 153 -12.57 17.34 33.16
C PHE A 153 -11.87 18.06 31.99
N GLY A 154 -12.41 19.21 31.57
CA GLY A 154 -11.86 20.04 30.53
C GLY A 154 -11.97 21.55 30.87
N TYR A 155 -11.28 22.35 30.07
CA TYR A 155 -11.33 23.80 30.22
C TYR A 155 -11.01 24.51 28.91
N VAL A 156 -11.43 25.78 28.79
CA VAL A 156 -11.07 26.63 27.65
C VAL A 156 -9.78 27.38 27.97
N CYS A 157 -8.74 27.08 27.19
CA CYS A 157 -7.44 27.74 27.30
C CYS A 157 -7.34 28.89 26.28
N ARG A 158 -7.01 30.07 26.74
CA ARG A 158 -6.79 31.27 25.89
C ARG A 158 -5.31 31.58 25.64
N CYS A 159 -4.38 30.74 26.13
CA CYS A 159 -2.97 30.90 25.82
C CYS A 159 -2.74 30.71 24.31
N SER A 160 -1.86 31.49 23.74
CA SER A 160 -1.32 31.23 22.43
C SER A 160 -0.61 29.85 22.40
N SER A 161 -0.44 29.26 21.21
CA SER A 161 0.23 27.96 21.08
C SER A 161 1.68 27.98 21.60
N GLY A 162 2.38 29.11 21.48
CA GLY A 162 3.74 29.27 21.96
C GLY A 162 3.82 29.36 23.50
N GLU A 163 2.93 30.16 24.12
CA GLU A 163 2.83 30.30 25.59
C GLU A 163 2.46 28.95 26.22
N PHE A 164 1.42 28.27 25.69
CA PHE A 164 1.02 26.99 26.23
C PHE A 164 2.14 25.94 26.09
N LYS A 165 2.87 25.96 24.98
CA LYS A 165 4.01 25.03 24.78
C LYS A 165 5.07 25.25 25.86
N LYS A 166 5.42 26.47 26.19
CA LYS A 166 6.41 26.78 27.26
C LYS A 166 5.96 26.23 28.61
N LEU A 167 4.70 26.53 29.02
CA LEU A 167 4.11 26.03 30.27
C LEU A 167 4.12 24.49 30.31
N ARG A 168 3.60 23.86 29.27
CA ARG A 168 3.53 22.42 29.17
C ARG A 168 4.90 21.75 29.27
N ASP A 169 5.91 22.26 28.56
CA ASP A 169 7.26 21.70 28.53
C ASP A 169 7.98 21.93 29.86
N ALA A 170 7.66 23.02 30.58
CA ALA A 170 8.14 23.28 31.96
C ALA A 170 7.39 22.46 33.04
N GLY A 171 6.29 21.79 32.69
CA GLY A 171 5.44 21.09 33.68
C GLY A 171 4.53 22.03 34.46
N GLU A 172 4.38 23.26 33.98
CA GLU A 172 3.52 24.27 34.58
C GLU A 172 2.10 24.20 34.02
N VAL A 173 1.14 24.69 34.83
CA VAL A 173 -0.27 24.73 34.44
C VAL A 173 -0.64 26.01 33.73
N SER A 174 -1.56 25.94 32.79
CA SER A 174 -2.16 27.12 32.19
C SER A 174 -2.94 27.95 33.24
N PRO A 175 -2.85 29.29 33.26
CA PRO A 175 -3.64 30.15 34.15
C PRO A 175 -5.16 29.94 33.99
N TYR A 176 -5.61 29.40 32.87
CA TYR A 176 -7.01 29.12 32.60
C TYR A 176 -7.50 27.76 33.14
N ARG A 177 -6.60 26.90 33.59
CA ARG A 177 -6.92 25.53 33.97
C ARG A 177 -7.81 25.43 35.21
N ASN A 178 -7.59 26.32 36.17
CA ASN A 178 -8.27 26.30 37.47
C ASN A 178 -9.43 27.29 37.57
N ARG A 179 -9.88 27.87 36.46
CA ARG A 179 -11.07 28.71 36.42
C ARG A 179 -12.33 27.86 36.74
N SER A 180 -13.35 28.54 37.21
CA SER A 180 -14.63 27.90 37.55
C SER A 180 -15.27 27.22 36.34
N ILE A 181 -16.18 26.28 36.58
CA ILE A 181 -16.94 25.60 35.51
C ILE A 181 -17.77 26.66 34.75
N GLU A 182 -18.38 27.59 35.44
CA GLU A 182 -19.19 28.68 34.87
C GLU A 182 -18.39 29.53 33.89
N GLU A 183 -17.20 29.99 34.30
CA GLU A 183 -16.30 30.77 33.42
C GLU A 183 -15.90 29.99 32.17
N ASN A 184 -15.62 28.67 32.32
CA ASN A 184 -15.27 27.81 31.19
C ASN A 184 -16.46 27.57 30.26
N LEU A 185 -17.69 27.43 30.77
CA LEU A 185 -18.91 27.31 29.96
C LEU A 185 -19.25 28.60 29.23
N ASN A 186 -19.01 29.77 29.87
CA ASN A 186 -19.16 31.06 29.21
C ASN A 186 -18.15 31.21 28.04
N ASP A 187 -16.90 30.82 28.23
CA ASP A 187 -15.91 30.79 27.18
C ASP A 187 -16.25 29.78 26.08
N TRP A 188 -16.77 28.61 26.45
CA TRP A 188 -17.26 27.63 25.51
C TRP A 188 -18.40 28.17 24.63
N SER A 189 -19.39 28.80 25.23
CA SER A 189 -20.47 29.48 24.49
C SER A 189 -19.92 30.55 23.54
N ALA A 190 -18.97 31.36 24.01
CA ALA A 190 -18.33 32.38 23.19
C ALA A 190 -17.57 31.81 21.98
N MET A 191 -16.96 30.62 22.13
CA MET A 191 -16.33 29.91 21.00
C MET A 191 -17.39 29.47 19.98
N LEU A 192 -18.50 28.84 20.43
CA LEU A 192 -19.58 28.38 19.57
C LEU A 192 -20.27 29.51 18.81
N ASP A 193 -20.55 30.63 19.50
CA ASP A 193 -21.18 31.83 18.93
C ASP A 193 -20.25 32.52 17.91
N GLY A 194 -18.95 32.22 17.94
CA GLY A 194 -17.94 32.86 17.10
C GLY A 194 -17.53 34.27 17.61
N LYS A 195 -17.73 34.54 18.91
CA LYS A 195 -17.21 35.74 19.57
C LYS A 195 -15.70 35.71 19.77
N MET A 196 -15.09 34.54 19.63
CA MET A 196 -13.64 34.33 19.66
C MET A 196 -13.11 34.01 18.25
N LYS A 197 -11.91 34.53 17.95
CA LYS A 197 -11.20 34.24 16.69
C LYS A 197 -10.39 32.93 16.78
N ALA A 198 -9.99 32.42 15.64
CA ALA A 198 -9.09 31.25 15.57
C ALA A 198 -7.78 31.57 16.34
N GLY A 199 -7.42 30.67 17.26
CA GLY A 199 -6.27 30.84 18.15
C GLY A 199 -6.54 31.48 19.49
N GLU A 200 -7.71 32.10 19.69
CA GLU A 200 -8.09 32.77 20.98
C GLU A 200 -8.72 31.79 21.98
N GLY A 201 -9.12 30.60 21.54
CA GLY A 201 -9.72 29.57 22.40
C GLY A 201 -9.44 28.17 21.93
N VAL A 202 -9.01 27.32 22.85
CA VAL A 202 -8.78 25.88 22.63
C VAL A 202 -9.36 25.12 23.82
N VAL A 203 -10.27 24.19 23.57
CA VAL A 203 -10.74 23.26 24.61
C VAL A 203 -9.66 22.23 24.86
N ARG A 204 -9.29 22.02 26.12
CA ARG A 204 -8.28 21.04 26.53
C ARG A 204 -8.85 20.03 27.51
N VAL A 205 -8.39 18.80 27.41
CA VAL A 205 -8.64 17.76 28.41
C VAL A 205 -7.71 17.98 29.58
N LYS A 206 -8.20 18.04 30.81
CA LYS A 206 -7.36 18.10 32.00
C LYS A 206 -6.69 16.74 32.23
N THR A 207 -5.40 16.73 32.37
CA THR A 207 -4.61 15.53 32.64
C THR A 207 -3.61 15.79 33.76
N PRO A 208 -3.01 14.78 34.38
CA PRO A 208 -1.92 14.98 35.33
C PRO A 208 -0.80 15.80 34.70
N THR A 209 -0.30 16.80 35.44
CA THR A 209 0.72 17.74 34.95
C THR A 209 2.14 17.19 35.05
N ASP A 210 2.33 16.17 35.86
CA ASP A 210 3.59 15.47 36.14
C ASP A 210 3.87 14.30 35.15
N LEU A 211 2.98 14.08 34.17
CA LEU A 211 3.18 13.03 33.17
C LEU A 211 4.56 13.20 32.50
N PRO A 212 5.37 12.12 32.40
CA PRO A 212 6.71 12.18 31.79
C PRO A 212 6.70 12.67 30.34
N ASN A 213 5.67 12.29 29.57
CA ASN A 213 5.49 12.73 28.19
C ASN A 213 4.69 14.03 28.11
N PRO A 214 5.32 15.17 27.75
CA PRO A 214 4.60 16.45 27.65
C PRO A 214 3.44 16.46 26.67
N ALA A 215 3.47 15.59 25.64
CA ALA A 215 2.38 15.51 24.65
C ALA A 215 1.04 15.04 25.24
N LEU A 216 1.06 14.44 26.42
CA LEU A 216 -0.12 13.97 27.14
C LEU A 216 -0.70 15.03 28.11
N ARG A 217 0.06 16.10 28.40
CA ARG A 217 -0.34 17.12 29.39
C ARG A 217 -1.34 18.09 28.76
N ASP A 218 -2.53 18.17 29.33
CA ASP A 218 -3.61 19.08 28.93
C ASP A 218 -3.75 19.21 27.40
N TRP A 219 -3.84 18.05 26.73
CA TRP A 219 -3.86 17.98 25.26
C TRP A 219 -5.13 18.60 24.67
N PRO A 220 -5.04 19.22 23.46
CA PRO A 220 -6.15 19.93 22.86
C PRO A 220 -7.22 18.97 22.31
N ALA A 221 -8.47 19.18 22.69
CA ALA A 221 -9.65 18.42 22.26
C ALA A 221 -10.37 19.07 21.08
N LEU A 222 -10.68 20.38 21.17
CA LEU A 222 -11.35 21.13 20.12
C LEU A 222 -10.69 22.51 19.95
N ARG A 223 -10.81 23.05 18.75
CA ARG A 223 -10.31 24.39 18.43
C ARG A 223 -11.24 25.15 17.48
N ILE A 224 -11.14 26.46 17.49
CA ILE A 224 -11.78 27.31 16.49
C ILE A 224 -11.02 27.17 15.19
N GLN A 225 -11.72 26.88 14.11
CA GLN A 225 -11.15 26.68 12.79
C GLN A 225 -12.11 27.22 11.74
N HIS A 226 -11.63 28.16 10.95
CA HIS A 226 -12.40 28.73 9.86
C HIS A 226 -11.96 28.06 8.56
N GLY A 227 -12.80 27.21 8.00
CA GLY A 227 -12.64 26.55 6.73
C GLY A 227 -13.99 26.09 6.24
N GLU A 228 -14.16 26.01 4.94
CA GLU A 228 -15.37 25.45 4.35
C GLU A 228 -15.18 23.94 4.23
N HIS A 229 -16.12 23.20 4.80
CA HIS A 229 -16.14 21.74 4.70
C HIS A 229 -17.02 21.32 3.54
N PRO A 230 -16.61 20.36 2.69
CA PRO A 230 -17.35 20.01 1.46
C PRO A 230 -18.76 19.45 1.71
N ILE A 231 -19.05 18.92 2.90
CA ILE A 231 -20.37 18.36 3.25
C ILE A 231 -21.18 19.34 4.08
N VAL A 232 -20.62 19.83 5.18
CA VAL A 232 -21.36 20.68 6.15
C VAL A 232 -21.09 22.19 5.98
N GLY A 233 -20.32 22.57 4.97
CA GLY A 233 -20.06 23.98 4.65
C GLY A 233 -19.40 24.75 5.79
N LYS A 234 -19.97 25.90 6.15
CA LYS A 234 -19.50 26.79 7.23
C LYS A 234 -20.35 26.72 8.49
N MET A 235 -21.11 25.61 8.66
CA MET A 235 -22.04 25.44 9.77
C MET A 235 -21.36 25.50 11.14
N TYR A 236 -20.14 24.94 11.24
CA TYR A 236 -19.43 24.84 12.50
C TYR A 236 -18.21 25.74 12.53
N LYS A 237 -17.99 26.43 13.67
CA LYS A 237 -16.84 27.28 13.95
C LYS A 237 -15.80 26.58 14.83
N VAL A 238 -16.26 25.65 15.68
CA VAL A 238 -15.43 24.85 16.58
C VAL A 238 -15.38 23.41 16.06
N TRP A 239 -14.19 22.86 15.94
CA TRP A 239 -13.95 21.54 15.38
C TRP A 239 -13.16 20.66 16.35
N PRO A 240 -13.56 19.41 16.53
CA PRO A 240 -12.80 18.45 17.32
C PRO A 240 -11.51 18.07 16.60
N LEU A 241 -10.48 17.82 17.39
CA LEU A 241 -9.23 17.25 16.90
C LEU A 241 -9.28 15.73 16.93
N LEU A 242 -8.42 15.10 16.14
CA LEU A 242 -8.40 13.66 15.91
C LEU A 242 -8.49 12.83 17.21
N ASP A 243 -7.67 13.16 18.22
CA ASP A 243 -7.60 12.36 19.45
C ASP A 243 -8.93 12.39 20.23
N PHE A 244 -9.64 13.52 20.24
CA PHE A 244 -10.94 13.66 20.90
C PHE A 244 -12.06 13.04 20.05
N GLN A 245 -12.17 13.42 18.78
CA GLN A 245 -13.20 12.92 17.88
C GLN A 245 -13.15 11.39 17.78
N SER A 246 -11.97 10.84 17.57
CA SER A 246 -11.79 9.39 17.44
C SER A 246 -12.12 8.63 18.72
N ALA A 247 -11.83 9.19 19.90
CA ALA A 247 -12.18 8.61 21.19
C ALA A 247 -13.70 8.53 21.38
N ILE A 248 -14.40 9.63 21.09
CA ILE A 248 -15.87 9.67 21.19
C ILE A 248 -16.51 8.67 20.21
N GLU A 249 -16.04 8.63 18.95
CA GLU A 249 -16.60 7.69 17.98
C GLU A 249 -16.29 6.23 18.32
N ASP A 250 -15.10 5.92 18.80
CA ASP A 250 -14.79 4.55 19.21
C ASP A 250 -15.72 4.09 20.36
N HIS A 251 -16.14 5.00 21.26
CA HIS A 251 -17.15 4.74 22.28
C HIS A 251 -18.58 4.59 21.68
N GLU A 252 -19.03 5.56 20.90
CA GLU A 252 -20.37 5.60 20.32
C GLU A 252 -20.63 4.40 19.39
N GLN A 253 -19.60 3.97 18.65
CA GLN A 253 -19.69 2.80 17.76
C GLN A 253 -19.43 1.48 18.49
N ARG A 254 -19.16 1.51 19.79
CA ARG A 254 -18.83 0.33 20.61
C ARG A 254 -17.68 -0.47 20.01
N VAL A 255 -16.65 0.23 19.52
CA VAL A 255 -15.44 -0.40 19.01
C VAL A 255 -14.81 -1.22 20.13
N THR A 256 -14.54 -2.48 19.87
CA THR A 256 -13.94 -3.40 20.86
C THR A 256 -12.44 -3.52 20.68
N HIS A 257 -11.97 -3.40 19.44
CA HIS A 257 -10.55 -3.55 19.10
C HIS A 257 -10.10 -2.46 18.15
N ILE A 258 -8.96 -1.85 18.48
CA ILE A 258 -8.30 -0.84 17.68
C ILE A 258 -7.00 -1.42 17.12
N ILE A 259 -6.84 -1.41 15.80
CA ILE A 259 -5.60 -1.82 15.15
C ILE A 259 -5.06 -0.63 14.38
N ARG A 260 -3.88 -0.12 14.75
CA ARG A 260 -3.33 1.12 14.17
C ARG A 260 -1.79 1.13 14.14
N GLY A 261 -1.24 2.09 13.41
CA GLY A 261 0.22 2.33 13.38
C GLY A 261 0.77 2.72 14.76
N LYS A 262 2.00 2.31 15.07
CA LYS A 262 2.66 2.65 16.35
C LYS A 262 2.93 4.15 16.53
N ASP A 263 2.91 4.94 15.46
CA ASP A 263 2.98 6.40 15.50
C ASP A 263 1.78 7.06 16.20
N LEU A 264 0.68 6.31 16.39
CA LEU A 264 -0.50 6.73 17.13
C LEU A 264 -0.53 6.21 18.60
N MET A 265 0.60 5.76 19.15
CA MET A 265 0.65 5.30 20.55
C MET A 265 0.32 6.41 21.55
N ASP A 266 0.76 7.64 21.28
CA ASP A 266 0.41 8.78 22.13
C ASP A 266 -1.08 9.16 22.02
N SER A 267 -1.70 8.97 20.86
CA SER A 267 -3.15 9.07 20.70
C SER A 267 -3.90 8.09 21.60
N THR A 268 -3.44 6.83 21.68
CA THR A 268 -4.03 5.85 22.60
C THR A 268 -3.92 6.29 24.06
N ARG A 269 -2.76 6.79 24.47
CA ARG A 269 -2.55 7.25 25.84
C ARG A 269 -3.46 8.44 26.20
N LYS A 270 -3.59 9.42 25.31
CA LYS A 270 -4.50 10.55 25.45
C LYS A 270 -5.97 10.10 25.56
N GLN A 271 -6.36 9.18 24.69
CA GLN A 271 -7.72 8.66 24.65
C GLN A 271 -8.07 7.86 25.91
N LYS A 272 -7.12 7.07 26.44
CA LYS A 272 -7.31 6.39 27.73
C LYS A 272 -7.60 7.37 28.87
N LEU A 273 -6.84 8.47 28.97
CA LEU A 273 -7.08 9.51 29.98
C LEU A 273 -8.48 10.15 29.83
N LEU A 274 -8.99 10.32 28.59
CA LEU A 274 -10.34 10.79 28.37
C LEU A 274 -11.38 9.76 28.80
N TYR A 275 -11.15 8.48 28.50
CA TYR A 275 -12.04 7.38 28.91
C TYR A 275 -12.11 7.25 30.42
N GLU A 276 -10.99 7.38 31.13
CA GLU A 276 -10.94 7.43 32.60
C GLU A 276 -11.83 8.53 33.18
N HIS A 277 -11.85 9.73 32.57
CA HIS A 277 -12.72 10.82 33.00
C HIS A 277 -14.21 10.50 32.88
N PHE A 278 -14.60 9.76 31.84
CA PHE A 278 -16.00 9.37 31.62
C PHE A 278 -16.38 8.05 32.27
N GLY A 279 -15.41 7.31 32.84
CA GLY A 279 -15.62 5.97 33.41
C GLY A 279 -15.92 4.90 32.34
N TRP A 280 -15.30 5.03 31.17
CA TRP A 280 -15.46 4.10 30.06
C TRP A 280 -14.30 3.09 29.98
N ASP A 281 -14.60 1.89 29.50
CA ASP A 281 -13.58 0.91 29.17
C ASP A 281 -12.98 1.21 27.79
N TYR A 282 -11.64 1.32 27.73
CA TYR A 282 -10.97 1.61 26.46
C TYR A 282 -10.76 0.33 25.65
N PRO A 283 -11.01 0.35 24.32
CA PRO A 283 -10.84 -0.79 23.44
C PRO A 283 -9.44 -1.42 23.47
N GLU A 284 -9.37 -2.74 23.35
CA GLU A 284 -8.09 -3.42 23.15
C GLU A 284 -7.34 -2.85 21.94
N THR A 285 -6.07 -2.53 22.13
CA THR A 285 -5.32 -1.84 21.08
C THR A 285 -4.05 -2.60 20.69
N MET A 286 -3.95 -2.89 19.40
CA MET A 286 -2.77 -3.49 18.78
C MET A 286 -2.12 -2.53 17.80
N TYR A 287 -0.80 -2.65 17.65
CA TYR A 287 -0.01 -1.76 16.83
C TYR A 287 0.78 -2.50 15.76
N TRP A 288 0.97 -1.85 14.62
CA TRP A 288 1.95 -2.25 13.64
C TRP A 288 3.05 -1.21 13.44
N GLY A 289 4.26 -1.69 13.10
CA GLY A 289 5.38 -0.84 12.68
C GLY A 289 5.18 -0.30 11.25
N ARG A 290 5.96 0.72 10.91
CA ARG A 290 5.93 1.30 9.56
C ARG A 290 6.46 0.31 8.54
N VAL A 291 5.87 0.33 7.34
CA VAL A 291 6.38 -0.38 6.16
C VAL A 291 6.80 0.66 5.14
N LYS A 292 8.08 0.65 4.80
CA LYS A 292 8.66 1.49 3.76
C LYS A 292 8.88 0.64 2.51
N VAL A 293 8.40 1.10 1.37
CA VAL A 293 8.68 0.48 0.07
C VAL A 293 9.76 1.32 -0.62
N PHE A 294 10.88 0.70 -0.98
CA PHE A 294 12.07 1.43 -1.45
C PHE A 294 11.79 2.29 -2.69
N GLU A 295 11.03 1.74 -3.63
CA GLU A 295 10.76 2.37 -4.92
C GLU A 295 9.85 3.60 -4.81
N PHE A 296 9.08 3.71 -3.71
CA PHE A 296 8.16 4.83 -3.51
C PHE A 296 8.67 5.92 -2.57
N GLY A 297 9.82 5.72 -1.92
CA GLY A 297 10.39 6.74 -1.02
C GLY A 297 9.43 7.20 0.08
N GLY A 298 9.31 8.50 0.29
CA GLY A 298 8.54 9.15 1.34
C GLY A 298 7.27 9.85 0.84
N PHE A 299 6.42 9.22 0.05
CA PHE A 299 5.18 9.81 -0.44
C PHE A 299 4.18 10.09 0.69
N SER A 300 3.68 11.32 0.72
CA SER A 300 2.51 11.71 1.52
C SER A 300 1.36 12.11 0.58
N THR A 301 0.12 11.91 1.01
CA THR A 301 -1.06 12.30 0.21
C THR A 301 -1.03 13.78 -0.16
N SER A 302 -0.62 14.66 0.76
CA SER A 302 -0.49 16.11 0.49
C SER A 302 0.63 16.41 -0.51
N GLY A 303 1.77 15.71 -0.42
CA GLY A 303 2.86 15.82 -1.40
C GLY A 303 2.42 15.40 -2.79
N MET A 304 1.81 14.22 -2.90
CA MET A 304 1.27 13.74 -4.19
C MET A 304 0.25 14.69 -4.79
N ARG A 305 -0.68 15.24 -3.97
CA ARG A 305 -1.64 16.24 -4.44
C ARG A 305 -0.94 17.46 -5.02
N LYS A 306 0.09 17.98 -4.35
CA LYS A 306 0.87 19.12 -4.82
C LYS A 306 1.50 18.81 -6.18
N SER A 307 2.19 17.69 -6.32
CA SER A 307 2.83 17.29 -7.57
C SER A 307 1.82 17.02 -8.71
N ILE A 308 0.61 16.55 -8.40
CA ILE A 308 -0.48 16.46 -9.40
C ILE A 308 -0.93 17.85 -9.85
N MET A 309 -1.10 18.80 -8.92
CA MET A 309 -1.47 20.19 -9.26
C MET A 309 -0.37 20.91 -10.09
N GLU A 310 0.89 20.57 -9.85
CA GLU A 310 2.06 21.05 -10.60
C GLU A 310 2.27 20.30 -11.91
N SER A 311 1.37 19.36 -12.27
CA SER A 311 1.41 18.54 -13.50
C SER A 311 2.64 17.62 -13.62
N GLU A 312 3.31 17.30 -12.50
CA GLU A 312 4.38 16.31 -12.47
C GLU A 312 3.81 14.88 -12.64
N TYR A 313 2.61 14.64 -12.12
CA TYR A 313 1.84 13.41 -12.28
C TYR A 313 0.52 13.69 -12.99
N SER A 314 0.08 12.74 -13.81
CA SER A 314 -1.15 12.86 -14.62
C SER A 314 -2.44 12.82 -13.80
N GLY A 315 -2.38 12.34 -12.56
CA GLY A 315 -3.51 12.19 -11.66
C GLY A 315 -3.21 11.17 -10.57
N TRP A 316 -4.22 10.87 -9.75
CA TRP A 316 -4.07 9.92 -8.64
C TRP A 316 -3.85 8.47 -9.07
N ASP A 317 -4.11 8.15 -10.31
CA ASP A 317 -3.89 6.84 -10.95
C ASP A 317 -2.61 6.79 -11.80
N ASP A 318 -1.75 7.82 -11.71
CA ASP A 318 -0.45 7.81 -12.36
C ASP A 318 0.36 6.58 -11.93
N LEU A 319 0.95 5.89 -12.90
CA LEU A 319 1.59 4.59 -12.72
C LEU A 319 2.77 4.61 -11.74
N ARG A 320 3.34 5.79 -11.48
CA ARG A 320 4.47 6.03 -10.57
C ARG A 320 4.06 6.21 -9.11
N LEU A 321 2.75 6.40 -8.84
CA LEU A 321 2.25 6.66 -7.49
C LEU A 321 1.93 5.37 -6.73
N PRO A 322 2.15 5.34 -5.40
CA PRO A 322 1.79 4.20 -4.55
C PRO A 322 0.31 4.20 -4.13
N THR A 323 -0.56 4.76 -4.94
CA THR A 323 -2.01 4.79 -4.67
C THR A 323 -2.66 3.47 -5.05
N ILE A 324 -3.76 3.15 -4.40
CA ILE A 324 -4.56 1.98 -4.78
C ILE A 324 -5.12 2.13 -6.20
N LYS A 325 -5.46 3.36 -6.61
CA LYS A 325 -5.87 3.65 -7.99
C LYS A 325 -4.80 3.26 -9.00
N SER A 326 -3.55 3.63 -8.76
CA SER A 326 -2.42 3.26 -9.63
C SER A 326 -2.22 1.75 -9.68
N LEU A 327 -2.19 1.06 -8.53
CA LEU A 327 -2.02 -0.39 -8.47
C LEU A 327 -3.16 -1.11 -9.21
N ARG A 328 -4.41 -0.67 -9.02
CA ARG A 328 -5.58 -1.20 -9.71
C ARG A 328 -5.53 -0.95 -11.22
N ARG A 329 -5.09 0.24 -11.64
CA ARG A 329 -4.89 0.57 -13.06
C ARG A 329 -3.81 -0.32 -13.69
N ARG A 330 -2.69 -0.55 -12.99
CA ARG A 330 -1.62 -1.46 -13.43
C ARG A 330 -2.10 -2.91 -13.55
N GLY A 331 -3.08 -3.34 -12.76
CA GLY A 331 -3.64 -4.68 -12.81
C GLY A 331 -3.24 -5.58 -11.62
N PHE A 332 -2.85 -5.00 -10.47
CA PHE A 332 -2.66 -5.79 -9.26
C PHE A 332 -3.96 -6.47 -8.82
N ASP A 333 -3.86 -7.71 -8.41
CA ASP A 333 -4.98 -8.46 -7.85
C ASP A 333 -5.14 -8.14 -6.34
N PRO A 334 -6.34 -7.77 -5.87
CA PRO A 334 -6.53 -7.41 -4.47
C PRO A 334 -6.25 -8.58 -3.50
N SER A 335 -6.45 -9.83 -3.93
CA SER A 335 -6.16 -10.98 -3.07
C SER A 335 -4.65 -11.16 -2.85
N SER A 336 -3.83 -10.70 -3.77
CA SER A 336 -2.37 -10.70 -3.63
C SER A 336 -1.92 -9.72 -2.54
N LEU A 337 -2.52 -8.52 -2.50
CA LEU A 337 -2.27 -7.54 -1.44
C LEU A 337 -2.73 -8.07 -0.08
N ARG A 338 -3.89 -8.72 -0.02
CA ARG A 338 -4.36 -9.40 1.20
C ARG A 338 -3.38 -10.46 1.66
N SER A 339 -2.95 -11.33 0.77
CA SER A 339 -2.00 -12.41 1.07
C SER A 339 -0.66 -11.86 1.57
N PHE A 340 -0.15 -10.79 0.96
CA PHE A 340 1.07 -10.12 1.37
C PHE A 340 0.95 -9.56 2.80
N TRP A 341 -0.10 -8.80 3.11
CA TRP A 341 -0.28 -8.22 4.44
C TRP A 341 -0.53 -9.25 5.52
N LEU A 342 -1.19 -10.37 5.19
CA LEU A 342 -1.39 -11.48 6.11
C LEU A 342 -0.09 -12.26 6.38
N ASP A 343 0.74 -12.48 5.35
CA ASP A 343 2.06 -13.11 5.52
C ASP A 343 2.99 -12.26 6.38
N LEU A 344 2.94 -10.93 6.19
CA LEU A 344 3.67 -9.98 7.02
C LEU A 344 3.18 -9.97 8.47
N GLY A 345 1.88 -10.14 8.67
CA GLY A 345 1.22 -10.17 9.96
C GLY A 345 1.25 -8.85 10.72
N LEU A 346 0.95 -8.95 12.02
CA LEU A 346 0.92 -7.83 12.95
C LEU A 346 2.25 -7.73 13.70
N THR A 347 3.23 -7.05 13.11
CA THR A 347 4.54 -6.78 13.74
C THR A 347 4.69 -5.29 14.07
N GLN A 348 5.23 -4.97 15.25
CA GLN A 348 5.55 -3.59 15.65
C GLN A 348 6.92 -3.12 15.12
N LYS A 349 7.71 -4.00 14.51
CA LYS A 349 8.99 -3.63 13.90
C LYS A 349 8.76 -2.81 12.64
N ASP A 350 9.55 -1.77 12.45
CA ASP A 350 9.63 -1.07 11.18
C ASP A 350 10.39 -1.93 10.19
N ILE A 351 9.86 -2.06 8.99
CA ILE A 351 10.45 -2.87 7.94
C ILE A 351 10.54 -2.08 6.64
N SER A 352 11.52 -2.45 5.83
CA SER A 352 11.67 -1.94 4.47
C SER A 352 11.62 -3.11 3.50
N ILE A 353 10.87 -2.96 2.44
CA ILE A 353 10.66 -3.98 1.40
C ILE A 353 10.84 -3.35 0.02
N SER A 354 11.15 -4.18 -0.97
CA SER A 354 11.05 -3.79 -2.38
C SER A 354 9.65 -4.07 -2.92
N MET A 355 9.29 -3.39 -3.99
CA MET A 355 8.04 -3.68 -4.72
C MET A 355 8.01 -5.11 -5.24
N GLN A 356 9.15 -5.69 -5.61
CA GLN A 356 9.29 -7.09 -6.01
C GLN A 356 8.72 -8.08 -4.98
N THR A 357 8.79 -7.75 -3.67
CA THR A 357 8.19 -8.59 -2.63
C THR A 357 6.68 -8.68 -2.83
N ILE A 358 6.01 -7.56 -3.08
CA ILE A 358 4.56 -7.51 -3.32
C ILE A 358 4.21 -8.16 -4.66
N GLU A 359 5.01 -7.89 -5.68
CA GLU A 359 4.88 -8.47 -7.03
C GLU A 359 4.95 -10.00 -7.00
N SER A 360 5.81 -10.58 -6.15
CA SER A 360 5.89 -12.04 -5.98
C SER A 360 4.58 -12.69 -5.49
N PHE A 361 3.81 -11.98 -4.67
CA PHE A 361 2.46 -12.40 -4.27
C PHE A 361 1.47 -12.27 -5.42
N ASN A 362 1.63 -11.23 -6.23
CA ASN A 362 0.75 -11.01 -7.38
C ASN A 362 0.99 -12.07 -8.47
N ILE A 363 2.25 -12.38 -8.78
CA ILE A 363 2.61 -13.43 -9.74
C ILE A 363 1.94 -14.76 -9.36
N LYS A 364 2.04 -15.19 -8.11
CA LYS A 364 1.42 -16.43 -7.63
C LYS A 364 -0.09 -16.52 -7.90
N LYS A 365 -0.76 -15.37 -7.99
CA LYS A 365 -2.21 -15.29 -8.23
C LYS A 365 -2.55 -15.24 -9.72
N ILE A 366 -1.83 -14.41 -10.46
CA ILE A 366 -2.19 -14.15 -11.85
C ILE A 366 -1.52 -15.09 -12.85
N ASP A 367 -0.30 -15.58 -12.58
CA ASP A 367 0.44 -16.41 -13.51
C ASP A 367 -0.33 -17.67 -13.97
N PRO A 368 -1.01 -18.44 -13.08
CA PRO A 368 -1.71 -19.65 -13.50
C PRO A 368 -2.86 -19.44 -14.48
N ILE A 369 -3.41 -18.23 -14.54
CA ILE A 369 -4.60 -17.91 -15.35
C ILE A 369 -4.31 -16.92 -16.48
N THR A 370 -3.08 -16.40 -16.58
CA THR A 370 -2.74 -15.34 -17.53
C THR A 370 -2.27 -15.95 -18.87
N PRO A 371 -2.95 -15.64 -19.97
CA PRO A 371 -2.52 -16.12 -21.29
C PRO A 371 -1.16 -15.52 -21.68
N ARG A 372 -0.37 -16.32 -22.40
CA ARG A 372 0.91 -15.91 -22.96
C ARG A 372 0.71 -15.26 -24.32
N ARG A 373 1.49 -14.20 -24.59
CA ARG A 373 1.57 -13.54 -25.90
C ARG A 373 3.02 -13.15 -26.17
N PHE A 374 3.32 -12.86 -27.41
CA PHE A 374 4.62 -12.34 -27.78
C PHE A 374 4.55 -10.82 -27.94
N PHE A 375 5.61 -10.17 -27.49
CA PHE A 375 5.88 -8.75 -27.70
C PHE A 375 7.33 -8.61 -28.17
N VAL A 376 7.53 -8.07 -29.36
CA VAL A 376 8.84 -7.84 -29.96
C VAL A 376 9.18 -6.36 -29.84
N ARG A 377 10.15 -6.01 -29.00
CA ARG A 377 10.63 -4.64 -28.81
C ARG A 377 11.58 -4.25 -29.93
N ASN A 378 11.55 -2.98 -30.35
CA ASN A 378 12.44 -2.48 -31.41
C ASN A 378 12.54 -3.46 -32.60
N PRO A 379 11.41 -3.78 -33.25
CA PRO A 379 11.32 -4.90 -34.18
C PRO A 379 12.15 -4.70 -35.44
N ILE A 380 12.84 -5.72 -35.86
CA ILE A 380 13.47 -5.84 -37.18
C ILE A 380 12.67 -6.80 -38.03
N LYS A 381 12.36 -6.37 -39.23
CA LYS A 381 11.62 -7.12 -40.22
C LYS A 381 12.55 -8.05 -40.99
N LEU A 382 12.23 -9.36 -41.03
CA LEU A 382 12.94 -10.38 -41.77
C LEU A 382 12.01 -11.08 -42.75
N LYS A 383 12.54 -11.51 -43.88
CA LYS A 383 11.87 -12.45 -44.78
C LYS A 383 12.32 -13.87 -44.41
N MET A 384 11.37 -14.75 -44.16
CA MET A 384 11.63 -16.16 -43.88
C MET A 384 11.15 -16.98 -45.07
N SER A 385 12.02 -17.86 -45.56
CA SER A 385 11.70 -18.77 -46.67
C SER A 385 12.06 -20.22 -46.33
N TRP A 386 11.32 -21.11 -46.97
CA TRP A 386 11.60 -22.54 -46.99
C TRP A 386 11.64 -23.02 -48.43
N LYS A 387 12.64 -23.83 -48.80
CA LYS A 387 12.83 -24.30 -50.15
C LYS A 387 11.87 -25.42 -50.51
N GLY A 388 11.05 -25.20 -51.57
CA GLY A 388 10.49 -26.22 -52.45
C GLY A 388 9.48 -27.19 -51.86
N LYS A 389 9.17 -28.24 -52.59
CA LYS A 389 8.17 -29.30 -52.30
C LYS A 389 8.34 -30.08 -51.00
N ASN A 390 9.34 -29.78 -50.20
CA ASN A 390 9.62 -30.42 -48.90
C ASN A 390 9.20 -29.52 -47.74
N LYS A 391 8.00 -28.96 -47.76
CA LYS A 391 7.41 -28.32 -46.59
C LYS A 391 7.19 -29.40 -45.53
N LYS A 392 8.09 -29.50 -44.56
CA LYS A 392 8.06 -30.47 -43.47
C LYS A 392 7.16 -30.07 -42.30
N PHE A 393 6.35 -29.01 -42.45
CA PHE A 393 5.47 -28.53 -41.38
C PHE A 393 4.08 -28.21 -41.93
N ASN A 394 3.10 -28.29 -41.04
CA ASN A 394 1.72 -27.93 -41.37
C ASN A 394 1.58 -26.40 -41.59
N ASP A 395 0.62 -25.98 -42.41
CA ASP A 395 0.33 -24.56 -42.65
C ASP A 395 -0.15 -23.83 -41.42
N ILE A 396 -0.35 -24.51 -40.33
CA ILE A 396 -0.82 -23.99 -39.08
C ILE A 396 0.11 -24.39 -37.94
N LEU A 397 0.75 -23.39 -37.33
CA LEU A 397 1.45 -23.52 -36.08
C LEU A 397 0.44 -23.36 -34.93
N LYS A 398 0.38 -24.35 -34.05
CA LYS A 398 -0.44 -24.33 -32.84
C LYS A 398 0.45 -23.99 -31.65
N ILE A 399 0.15 -22.92 -30.93
CA ILE A 399 0.89 -22.49 -29.75
C ILE A 399 -0.08 -22.43 -28.58
N GLN A 400 0.24 -23.06 -27.47
CA GLN A 400 -0.61 -23.03 -26.27
C GLN A 400 -0.75 -21.61 -25.71
N ASN A 401 -1.96 -21.25 -25.25
CA ASN A 401 -2.21 -19.98 -24.59
C ASN A 401 -1.52 -19.90 -23.22
N HIS A 402 -1.37 -21.05 -22.55
CA HIS A 402 -0.66 -21.14 -21.28
C HIS A 402 0.14 -22.45 -21.23
N PRO A 403 1.44 -22.44 -20.80
CA PRO A 403 2.31 -23.63 -20.84
C PRO A 403 1.80 -24.80 -19.99
N ASN A 404 1.04 -24.50 -18.93
CA ASN A 404 0.47 -25.50 -18.02
C ASN A 404 -1.01 -25.81 -18.32
N SER A 405 -1.54 -25.39 -19.47
CA SER A 405 -2.91 -25.72 -19.86
C SER A 405 -3.06 -27.22 -20.10
N THR A 406 -4.00 -27.86 -19.42
CA THR A 406 -4.39 -29.25 -19.66
C THR A 406 -5.35 -29.41 -20.83
N ASN A 407 -5.92 -28.31 -21.30
CA ASN A 407 -6.79 -28.27 -22.47
C ASN A 407 -5.94 -28.13 -23.74
N LEU A 408 -5.83 -29.22 -24.50
CA LEU A 408 -5.08 -29.27 -25.76
C LEU A 408 -5.67 -28.37 -26.87
N ASP A 409 -6.93 -27.96 -26.73
CA ASP A 409 -7.61 -27.07 -27.68
C ASP A 409 -7.44 -25.58 -27.30
N ASP A 410 -6.87 -25.28 -26.14
CA ASP A 410 -6.54 -23.93 -25.71
C ASP A 410 -5.28 -23.41 -26.40
N VAL A 411 -5.35 -23.30 -27.71
CA VAL A 411 -4.24 -22.92 -28.58
C VAL A 411 -4.59 -21.72 -29.47
N ARG A 412 -3.60 -20.89 -29.73
CA ARG A 412 -3.63 -19.92 -30.81
C ARG A 412 -3.02 -20.51 -32.06
N LYS A 413 -3.58 -20.16 -33.22
CA LYS A 413 -3.24 -20.76 -34.52
C LYS A 413 -2.66 -19.70 -35.42
N TRP A 414 -1.37 -19.86 -35.79
CA TRP A 414 -0.71 -19.03 -36.76
C TRP A 414 -0.70 -19.74 -38.12
N ARG A 415 -1.19 -19.06 -39.16
CA ARG A 415 -1.23 -19.62 -40.51
C ARG A 415 -0.05 -19.10 -41.30
N PHE A 416 0.62 -19.98 -42.02
CA PHE A 416 1.73 -19.67 -42.90
C PHE A 416 1.28 -19.64 -44.36
N ASN A 417 1.86 -18.73 -45.14
CA ASN A 417 1.77 -18.77 -46.59
C ASN A 417 2.56 -19.98 -47.17
N GLU A 418 2.40 -20.22 -48.46
CA GLU A 418 2.94 -21.44 -49.07
C GLU A 418 4.48 -21.42 -49.17
N PHE A 419 5.11 -20.29 -49.48
CA PHE A 419 6.54 -20.22 -49.83
C PHE A 419 7.40 -19.34 -48.93
N GLU A 420 6.86 -18.24 -48.46
CA GLU A 420 7.61 -17.29 -47.65
C GLU A 420 6.69 -16.53 -46.68
N GLU A 421 7.30 -16.04 -45.61
CA GLU A 421 6.65 -15.20 -44.61
C GLU A 421 7.49 -13.99 -44.29
N THR A 422 6.84 -12.94 -43.82
CA THR A 422 7.49 -11.84 -43.17
C THR A 422 7.30 -11.95 -41.66
N LEU A 423 8.38 -11.80 -40.92
CA LEU A 423 8.36 -11.88 -39.47
C LEU A 423 9.16 -10.75 -38.81
N PHE A 424 8.90 -10.54 -37.54
CA PHE A 424 9.63 -9.58 -36.71
C PHE A 424 10.37 -10.31 -35.59
N ILE A 425 11.62 -9.87 -35.32
CA ILE A 425 12.42 -10.25 -34.15
C ILE A 425 12.97 -8.98 -33.47
N GLU A 426 13.41 -9.09 -32.21
CA GLU A 426 14.06 -7.96 -31.55
C GLU A 426 15.39 -7.61 -32.23
N ASN A 427 15.69 -6.30 -32.35
CA ASN A 427 16.93 -5.81 -32.92
C ASN A 427 18.19 -6.36 -32.20
N ASN A 428 18.14 -6.51 -30.89
CA ASN A 428 19.23 -7.10 -30.11
C ASN A 428 19.50 -8.57 -30.48
N ASP A 429 18.44 -9.35 -30.70
CA ASP A 429 18.58 -10.74 -31.15
C ASP A 429 19.07 -10.80 -32.60
N TYR A 430 18.62 -9.86 -33.45
CA TYR A 430 19.09 -9.73 -34.82
C TYR A 430 20.60 -9.47 -34.92
N ILE A 431 21.12 -8.56 -34.11
CA ILE A 431 22.56 -8.20 -34.12
C ILE A 431 23.40 -9.36 -33.55
N LYS A 432 22.92 -10.05 -32.54
CA LYS A 432 23.71 -10.99 -31.74
C LYS A 432 23.81 -12.37 -32.36
N TRP A 433 22.79 -12.84 -33.11
CA TRP A 433 22.68 -14.22 -33.53
C TRP A 433 22.44 -14.37 -35.03
N ASP A 434 23.28 -15.18 -35.70
CA ASP A 434 23.08 -15.59 -37.09
C ASP A 434 22.37 -16.94 -37.19
N LYS A 435 22.46 -17.77 -36.13
CA LYS A 435 21.71 -19.01 -35.99
C LYS A 435 20.94 -18.98 -34.68
N PHE A 436 19.63 -19.20 -34.75
CA PHE A 436 18.76 -19.16 -33.59
C PHE A 436 17.54 -20.07 -33.80
N ARG A 437 16.82 -20.33 -32.71
CA ARG A 437 15.54 -21.04 -32.78
C ARG A 437 14.42 -20.01 -32.59
N LEU A 438 13.51 -20.00 -33.56
CA LEU A 438 12.23 -19.34 -33.42
C LEU A 438 11.39 -20.14 -32.40
N LYS A 439 11.02 -19.50 -31.29
CA LYS A 439 10.33 -20.18 -30.19
C LYS A 439 9.09 -20.92 -30.70
N ASP A 440 8.91 -22.15 -30.23
CA ASP A 440 7.80 -23.07 -30.55
C ASP A 440 7.68 -23.42 -32.04
N PHE A 441 8.71 -23.11 -32.86
CA PHE A 441 8.66 -23.39 -34.30
C PHE A 441 9.91 -24.08 -34.83
N ALA A 442 10.97 -23.37 -35.22
CA ALA A 442 12.01 -23.95 -36.05
C ALA A 442 13.40 -23.38 -35.75
N ASP A 443 14.41 -24.19 -36.05
CA ASP A 443 15.80 -23.75 -36.14
C ASP A 443 16.02 -23.01 -37.46
N VAL A 444 16.59 -21.82 -37.42
CA VAL A 444 16.82 -20.96 -38.59
C VAL A 444 18.26 -20.44 -38.63
N SER A 445 18.73 -20.17 -39.86
CA SER A 445 19.92 -19.39 -40.12
C SER A 445 19.57 -18.08 -40.82
N LYS A 446 20.25 -17.01 -40.44
CA LYS A 446 20.03 -15.66 -40.97
C LYS A 446 21.21 -15.23 -41.82
N ILE A 447 20.91 -14.61 -42.96
CA ILE A 447 21.84 -13.87 -43.80
C ILE A 447 21.17 -12.54 -44.12
N ASP A 448 21.72 -11.45 -43.62
CA ASP A 448 21.08 -10.13 -43.69
C ASP A 448 19.61 -10.14 -43.21
N LYS A 449 18.72 -9.56 -43.95
CA LYS A 449 17.28 -9.52 -43.66
C LYS A 449 16.51 -10.76 -44.13
N HIS A 450 17.21 -11.87 -44.42
CA HIS A 450 16.59 -13.12 -44.79
C HIS A 450 16.96 -14.20 -43.81
N CYS A 451 16.00 -15.04 -43.44
CA CYS A 451 16.24 -16.24 -42.67
C CYS A 451 15.67 -17.47 -43.40
N LYS A 452 16.42 -18.57 -43.29
CA LYS A 452 16.07 -19.85 -43.87
C LYS A 452 15.75 -20.85 -42.77
N VAL A 453 14.62 -21.52 -42.87
CA VAL A 453 14.27 -22.62 -41.99
C VAL A 453 15.19 -23.81 -42.28
N GLU A 454 15.92 -24.28 -41.28
CA GLU A 454 16.82 -25.45 -41.36
C GLU A 454 16.13 -26.71 -40.89
N SER A 455 15.46 -26.64 -39.72
CA SER A 455 14.75 -27.81 -39.16
C SER A 455 13.60 -27.34 -38.24
N ILE A 456 12.52 -28.11 -38.24
CA ILE A 456 11.42 -27.99 -37.26
C ILE A 456 11.84 -28.65 -35.95
N GLU A 457 12.46 -29.82 -36.03
CA GLU A 457 13.02 -30.50 -34.88
C GLU A 457 14.27 -29.75 -34.39
N ARG A 458 14.45 -29.70 -33.09
CA ARG A 458 15.62 -29.08 -32.47
C ARG A 458 16.88 -29.88 -32.80
N GLN A 459 17.82 -29.25 -33.49
CA GLN A 459 19.07 -29.90 -33.91
C GLN A 459 20.22 -29.66 -32.94
N ASP A 460 20.25 -28.47 -32.30
CA ASP A 460 21.34 -28.03 -31.42
C ASP A 460 20.82 -27.09 -30.31
N ASN A 461 21.74 -26.57 -29.48
CA ASN A 461 21.44 -25.63 -28.39
C ASN A 461 21.46 -24.19 -28.86
N ARG A 462 20.78 -23.85 -29.94
CA ARG A 462 20.62 -22.45 -30.38
C ARG A 462 19.85 -21.63 -29.36
N GLN A 463 20.16 -20.33 -29.35
CA GLN A 463 19.37 -19.37 -28.58
C GLN A 463 17.93 -19.36 -29.09
N ILE A 464 16.99 -19.54 -28.16
CA ILE A 464 15.56 -19.40 -28.46
C ILE A 464 15.21 -17.92 -28.41
N ILE A 465 14.60 -17.41 -29.48
CA ILE A 465 14.17 -16.01 -29.57
C ILE A 465 12.66 -15.91 -29.80
N HIS A 466 12.08 -14.79 -29.38
CA HIS A 466 10.69 -14.44 -29.66
C HIS A 466 10.60 -13.84 -31.05
N TRP A 467 9.47 -14.05 -31.66
CA TRP A 467 9.19 -13.62 -33.02
C TRP A 467 7.70 -13.48 -33.27
N LEU A 468 7.32 -12.77 -34.31
CA LEU A 468 5.91 -12.63 -34.72
C LEU A 468 5.82 -12.60 -36.24
N LEU A 469 4.80 -13.24 -36.80
CA LEU A 469 4.42 -13.07 -38.19
C LEU A 469 3.81 -11.68 -38.39
N GLU A 470 4.12 -11.03 -39.51
CA GLU A 470 3.53 -9.73 -39.86
C GLU A 470 1.99 -9.81 -39.96
N SER A 471 1.46 -10.90 -40.53
CA SER A 471 0.03 -11.12 -40.74
C SER A 471 -0.82 -11.17 -39.47
N ILE A 472 -0.21 -11.45 -38.33
CA ILE A 472 -0.89 -11.56 -37.02
C ILE A 472 -0.38 -10.54 -36.01
N SER A 473 0.34 -9.54 -36.45
CA SER A 473 0.96 -8.56 -35.58
C SER A 473 0.24 -7.21 -35.62
N ARG A 474 0.41 -6.44 -34.56
CA ARG A 474 -0.04 -5.07 -34.44
C ARG A 474 0.96 -4.24 -33.65
N GLU A 475 1.09 -2.98 -34.01
CA GLU A 475 1.92 -2.04 -33.25
C GLU A 475 1.38 -1.86 -31.82
N ALA A 476 2.29 -1.76 -30.85
CA ALA A 476 1.97 -1.54 -29.46
C ALA A 476 3.03 -0.68 -28.77
N VAL A 477 2.59 0.01 -27.72
CA VAL A 477 3.42 0.86 -26.88
C VAL A 477 3.26 0.44 -25.44
N LEU A 478 4.38 0.01 -24.82
CA LEU A 478 4.43 -0.45 -23.44
C LEU A 478 4.96 0.66 -22.52
N HIS A 479 4.13 1.07 -21.57
CA HIS A 479 4.46 2.06 -20.54
C HIS A 479 4.97 1.36 -19.27
N ILE A 480 6.21 1.62 -18.88
CA ILE A 480 6.88 1.02 -17.71
C ILE A 480 7.21 2.12 -16.70
N PRO A 481 6.59 2.13 -15.50
CA PRO A 481 6.98 3.06 -14.45
C PRO A 481 8.36 2.69 -13.91
N GLN A 482 9.29 3.65 -13.89
CA GLN A 482 10.63 3.49 -13.36
C GLN A 482 11.06 4.72 -12.57
N GLY A 483 11.00 4.63 -11.25
CA GLY A 483 11.22 5.79 -10.38
C GLY A 483 10.25 6.92 -10.70
N ASN A 484 10.79 8.10 -10.96
CA ASN A 484 10.00 9.29 -11.32
C ASN A 484 9.62 9.38 -12.81
N ASN A 485 10.03 8.42 -13.64
CA ASN A 485 9.79 8.44 -15.07
C ASN A 485 8.86 7.31 -15.52
N ILE A 486 8.28 7.46 -16.70
CA ILE A 486 7.62 6.38 -17.43
C ILE A 486 8.46 6.12 -18.68
N MET A 487 9.09 4.95 -18.72
CA MET A 487 9.78 4.49 -19.93
C MET A 487 8.73 3.99 -20.92
N ILE A 488 8.93 4.32 -22.18
CA ILE A 488 8.05 3.94 -23.28
C ILE A 488 8.84 3.01 -24.21
N HIS A 489 8.35 1.80 -24.40
CA HIS A 489 8.89 0.85 -25.35
C HIS A 489 7.90 0.66 -26.51
N GLU A 490 8.32 1.03 -27.69
CA GLU A 490 7.59 0.71 -28.90
C GLU A 490 7.93 -0.71 -29.36
N GLY A 491 6.93 -1.37 -29.95
CA GLY A 491 7.11 -2.74 -30.43
C GLY A 491 5.90 -3.27 -31.19
N ILE A 492 5.98 -4.56 -31.47
CA ILE A 492 4.93 -5.31 -32.17
C ILE A 492 4.39 -6.39 -31.22
N ILE A 493 3.08 -6.46 -31.09
CA ILE A 493 2.36 -7.43 -30.26
C ILE A 493 1.64 -8.47 -31.13
N GLU A 494 1.54 -9.68 -30.62
CA GLU A 494 0.65 -10.71 -31.19
C GLU A 494 -0.81 -10.29 -31.06
N ASN A 495 -1.46 -10.04 -32.20
CA ASN A 495 -2.86 -9.59 -32.28
C ASN A 495 -3.82 -10.79 -32.32
N TYR A 496 -3.92 -11.54 -31.22
CA TYR A 496 -4.77 -12.71 -31.13
C TYR A 496 -5.69 -12.61 -29.91
N ASN A 497 -7.00 -12.36 -30.14
CA ASN A 497 -8.02 -12.24 -29.09
C ASN A 497 -7.57 -11.37 -27.90
N LEU A 498 -7.16 -10.16 -28.23
CA LEU A 498 -6.76 -9.17 -27.22
C LEU A 498 -7.99 -8.42 -26.70
N GLU A 499 -8.05 -8.21 -25.39
CA GLU A 499 -9.17 -7.56 -24.70
C GLU A 499 -8.66 -6.41 -23.84
N GLU A 500 -9.33 -5.26 -23.89
CA GLU A 500 -9.04 -4.14 -22.99
C GLU A 500 -9.26 -4.56 -21.52
N GLY A 501 -8.41 -4.07 -20.66
CA GLY A 501 -8.43 -4.39 -19.22
C GLY A 501 -7.84 -5.75 -18.84
N LYS A 502 -7.60 -6.64 -19.81
CA LYS A 502 -7.05 -7.98 -19.56
C LYS A 502 -5.52 -7.95 -19.44
N ILE A 503 -5.00 -8.80 -18.57
CA ILE A 503 -3.57 -8.99 -18.36
C ILE A 503 -3.07 -10.14 -19.24
N TYR A 504 -1.91 -9.93 -19.86
CA TYR A 504 -1.18 -10.95 -20.60
C TYR A 504 0.26 -11.03 -20.09
N GLN A 505 0.83 -12.22 -20.10
CA GLN A 505 2.27 -12.35 -19.91
C GLN A 505 2.95 -12.30 -21.28
N PHE A 506 3.78 -11.28 -21.46
CA PHE A 506 4.67 -11.19 -22.60
C PHE A 506 5.99 -11.81 -22.22
N GLU A 507 6.28 -12.96 -22.76
CA GLU A 507 7.50 -13.70 -22.44
C GLU A 507 8.74 -12.84 -22.70
N ARG A 508 9.76 -12.91 -21.82
CA ARG A 508 10.96 -12.05 -21.76
C ARG A 508 10.69 -10.57 -21.40
N VAL A 509 9.43 -10.17 -21.26
CA VAL A 509 9.06 -8.78 -20.91
C VAL A 509 8.42 -8.70 -19.53
N GLY A 510 7.47 -9.61 -19.23
CA GLY A 510 6.72 -9.65 -17.99
C GLY A 510 5.22 -9.56 -18.22
N PHE A 511 4.50 -9.27 -17.16
CA PHE A 511 3.04 -9.09 -17.20
C PHE A 511 2.70 -7.67 -17.56
N ALA A 512 1.77 -7.49 -18.49
CA ALA A 512 1.23 -6.19 -18.82
C ALA A 512 -0.27 -6.27 -19.06
N LYS A 513 -0.95 -5.17 -18.71
CA LYS A 513 -2.38 -4.98 -18.92
C LYS A 513 -2.61 -4.18 -20.20
N ILE A 514 -3.57 -4.60 -21.01
CA ILE A 514 -4.02 -3.80 -22.15
C ILE A 514 -4.86 -2.64 -21.60
N GLU A 515 -4.40 -1.42 -21.82
CA GLU A 515 -5.13 -0.22 -21.39
C GLU A 515 -6.15 0.22 -22.44
N ASN A 516 -5.77 0.18 -23.73
CA ASN A 516 -6.64 0.65 -24.79
C ASN A 516 -6.33 -0.03 -26.14
N ILE A 517 -7.39 -0.34 -26.91
CA ILE A 517 -7.34 -0.89 -28.27
C ILE A 517 -8.10 0.04 -29.21
N THR A 518 -7.47 1.09 -29.71
CA THR A 518 -8.09 2.00 -30.67
C THR A 518 -7.77 1.56 -32.10
N PRO A 519 -8.76 1.45 -33.01
CA PRO A 519 -8.51 1.18 -34.42
C PRO A 519 -7.54 2.19 -35.04
N GLY A 520 -6.55 1.70 -35.81
CA GLY A 520 -5.57 2.54 -36.50
C GLY A 520 -4.50 3.18 -35.61
N LYS A 521 -4.48 2.87 -34.29
CA LYS A 521 -3.44 3.32 -33.36
C LYS A 521 -2.72 2.13 -32.73
N PRO A 522 -1.46 2.31 -32.28
CA PRO A 522 -0.77 1.31 -31.48
C PRO A 522 -1.56 0.94 -30.23
N ILE A 523 -1.54 -0.35 -29.86
CA ILE A 523 -2.17 -0.83 -28.62
C ILE A 523 -1.39 -0.30 -27.44
N LYS A 524 -2.09 0.30 -26.48
CA LYS A 524 -1.47 0.82 -25.27
C LYS A 524 -1.44 -0.25 -24.18
N LEU A 525 -0.23 -0.53 -23.70
CA LEU A 525 0.05 -1.50 -22.64
C LEU A 525 0.60 -0.79 -21.41
N ILE A 526 0.20 -1.26 -20.24
CA ILE A 526 0.76 -0.86 -18.95
C ILE A 526 1.48 -2.06 -18.34
N TRP A 527 2.77 -1.89 -18.09
CA TRP A 527 3.57 -2.89 -17.41
C TRP A 527 3.14 -3.06 -15.95
N LEU A 528 2.93 -4.28 -15.56
CA LEU A 528 2.53 -4.64 -14.20
C LEU A 528 3.77 -5.01 -13.36
N HIS A 529 4.47 -6.06 -13.76
CA HIS A 529 5.75 -6.54 -13.19
C HIS A 529 6.35 -7.64 -14.09
N SER A 530 7.59 -8.05 -13.82
CA SER A 530 8.27 -9.17 -14.50
C SER A 530 7.96 -10.52 -13.86
#